data_b10dcccc1b71605155f0308d920924f0
#
_entry.id   b10dcccc1b71605155f0308d920924f0
#
_cell.length_a   1.000
_cell.length_b   1.000
_cell.length_c   1.000
_cell.angle_alpha   90.00
_cell.angle_beta   90.00
_cell.angle_gamma   90.00
#
_symmetry.space_group_name_H-M   'P 1'
#
loop_
_entity.id
_entity.type
_entity.pdbx_description
1 polymer ?
#
loop_
_entity_poly.entity_id
_entity_poly.type
_entity_poly.pdbx_seq_one_letter_code
_entity_poly.pdbx_strand_id
1 'polypeptide(L)'
;MAGLPDRRVVLDAGALLALARGDIAARAAIRRAWKQDYEVVVPTPVVAQVHRGGWNRASMDRALKAVDVFLETSLETAMRAGVLLGRTRLTDAVDAIVVAEASGAPTTIVTSDPNDIGRLVDADEAGRDVYVEAV
;
A
#
# COMPACT_ATOMS: atom_id res chain seq x y z
N MET A 1 16.22 -16.17 -14.84
CA MET A 1 15.12 -16.86 -14.73
C MET A 1 13.90 -16.09 -14.32
N ALA A 2 13.06 -16.06 -15.21
CA ALA A 2 11.79 -15.51 -14.92
C ALA A 2 11.10 -16.40 -13.90
N GLY A 3 10.17 -15.90 -13.20
CA GLY A 3 9.31 -16.71 -12.38
C GLY A 3 9.59 -16.69 -10.90
N LEU A 4 10.66 -16.08 -10.44
CA LEU A 4 10.71 -15.78 -9.03
C LEU A 4 9.68 -14.72 -8.74
N PRO A 5 8.77 -14.95 -7.79
CA PRO A 5 7.82 -13.92 -7.41
C PRO A 5 8.61 -12.78 -6.81
N ASP A 6 8.73 -11.73 -7.55
CA ASP A 6 9.33 -10.54 -7.01
C ASP A 6 8.42 -10.00 -5.92
N ARG A 7 9.04 -9.41 -4.92
CA ARG A 7 8.30 -8.74 -3.88
C ARG A 7 7.59 -7.53 -4.47
N ARG A 8 6.34 -7.36 -4.12
CA ARG A 8 5.61 -6.14 -4.44
C ARG A 8 5.84 -5.11 -3.35
N VAL A 9 5.68 -3.85 -3.71
CA VAL A 9 5.64 -2.74 -2.77
C VAL A 9 4.27 -2.10 -2.88
N VAL A 10 3.50 -2.13 -1.81
CA VAL A 10 2.17 -1.49 -1.75
C VAL A 10 2.30 -0.20 -0.95
N LEU A 11 1.79 0.89 -1.52
CA LEU A 11 1.74 2.18 -0.84
C LEU A 11 0.35 2.40 -0.26
N ASP A 12 0.29 2.78 1.00
CA ASP A 12 -0.94 3.28 1.60
C ASP A 12 -1.13 4.78 1.31
N ALA A 13 -2.22 5.35 1.80
CA ALA A 13 -2.53 6.77 1.57
C ALA A 13 -1.42 7.69 2.11
N GLY A 14 -0.95 7.42 3.31
CA GLY A 14 0.10 8.24 3.93
C GLY A 14 1.42 8.18 3.18
N ALA A 15 1.81 7.00 2.71
CA ALA A 15 3.03 6.84 1.92
C ALA A 15 2.93 7.57 0.57
N LEU A 16 1.78 7.49 -0.08
CA LEU A 16 1.55 8.19 -1.35
C LEU A 16 1.57 9.70 -1.17
N LEU A 17 0.97 10.21 -0.09
CA LEU A 17 1.05 11.63 0.28
C LEU A 17 2.48 12.06 0.57
N ALA A 18 3.25 11.23 1.29
CA ALA A 18 4.66 11.51 1.57
C ALA A 18 5.46 11.59 0.26
N LEU A 19 5.22 10.67 -0.66
CA LEU A 19 5.87 10.69 -1.97
C LEU A 19 5.53 11.97 -2.74
N ALA A 20 4.27 12.38 -2.72
CA ALA A 20 3.82 13.62 -3.38
C ALA A 20 4.49 14.86 -2.79
N ARG A 21 4.77 14.87 -1.48
CA ARG A 21 5.48 15.96 -0.82
C ARG A 21 6.99 15.95 -1.05
N GLY A 22 7.51 14.91 -1.68
CA GLY A 22 8.95 14.77 -1.87
C GLY A 22 9.71 14.26 -0.66
N ASP A 23 9.04 13.54 0.22
CA ASP A 23 9.66 12.94 1.41
C ASP A 23 10.82 12.03 1.01
N ILE A 24 11.96 12.17 1.71
CA ILE A 24 13.19 11.45 1.36
C ILE A 24 13.02 9.95 1.56
N ALA A 25 12.41 9.54 2.67
CA ALA A 25 12.21 8.12 2.97
C ALA A 25 11.26 7.46 1.97
N ALA A 26 10.18 8.14 1.59
CA ALA A 26 9.25 7.63 0.58
C ALA A 26 9.92 7.48 -0.78
N ARG A 27 10.70 8.47 -1.20
CA ARG A 27 11.47 8.38 -2.45
C ARG A 27 12.49 7.26 -2.42
N ALA A 28 13.18 7.08 -1.29
CA ALA A 28 14.15 6.00 -1.14
C ALA A 28 13.49 4.63 -1.26
N ALA A 29 12.31 4.46 -0.69
CA ALA A 29 11.55 3.21 -0.79
C ALA A 29 11.20 2.87 -2.25
N ILE A 30 10.77 3.86 -3.03
CA ILE A 30 10.45 3.69 -4.45
C ILE A 30 11.72 3.35 -5.25
N ARG A 31 12.83 4.03 -5.00
CA ARG A 31 14.09 3.75 -5.70
C ARG A 31 14.59 2.34 -5.43
N ARG A 32 14.48 1.87 -4.18
CA ARG A 32 14.85 0.49 -3.84
C ARG A 32 13.97 -0.51 -4.58
N ALA A 33 12.68 -0.25 -4.66
CA ALA A 33 11.77 -1.10 -5.41
C ALA A 33 12.18 -1.20 -6.88
N TRP A 34 12.47 -0.08 -7.51
CA TRP A 34 12.89 -0.05 -8.93
C TRP A 34 14.21 -0.77 -9.15
N LYS A 35 15.17 -0.58 -8.24
CA LYS A 35 16.47 -1.27 -8.35
C LYS A 35 16.35 -2.78 -8.27
N GLN A 36 15.37 -3.28 -7.56
CA GLN A 36 15.15 -4.70 -7.35
C GLN A 36 14.08 -5.27 -8.29
N ASP A 37 13.61 -4.48 -9.24
CA ASP A 37 12.52 -4.83 -10.15
C ASP A 37 11.24 -5.25 -9.40
N TYR A 38 11.01 -4.68 -8.22
CA TYR A 38 9.76 -4.87 -7.50
C TYR A 38 8.66 -4.00 -8.10
N GLU A 39 7.46 -4.53 -8.16
CA GLU A 39 6.30 -3.82 -8.66
C GLU A 39 5.74 -2.89 -7.59
N VAL A 40 5.58 -1.63 -7.93
CA VAL A 40 4.95 -0.62 -7.05
C VAL A 40 3.45 -0.60 -7.32
N VAL A 41 2.67 -0.89 -6.31
CA VAL A 41 1.24 -1.17 -6.41
C VAL A 41 0.46 -0.25 -5.47
N VAL A 42 -0.67 0.24 -5.95
CA VAL A 42 -1.62 1.03 -5.14
C VAL A 42 -3.03 0.51 -5.36
N PRO A 43 -3.75 0.10 -4.31
CA PRO A 43 -5.18 -0.18 -4.43
C PRO A 43 -5.95 1.09 -4.79
N THR A 44 -6.91 0.98 -5.70
CA THR A 44 -7.66 2.15 -6.17
C THR A 44 -8.38 2.92 -5.05
N PRO A 45 -8.89 2.30 -3.97
CA PRO A 45 -9.45 3.07 -2.85
C PRO A 45 -8.47 4.05 -2.20
N VAL A 46 -7.16 3.73 -2.22
CA VAL A 46 -6.13 4.65 -1.73
C VAL A 46 -6.11 5.93 -2.56
N VAL A 47 -6.25 5.80 -3.87
CA VAL A 47 -6.31 6.98 -4.76
C VAL A 47 -7.47 7.89 -4.39
N ALA A 48 -8.63 7.29 -4.07
CA ALA A 48 -9.80 8.05 -3.65
C ALA A 48 -9.57 8.86 -2.36
N GLN A 49 -8.71 8.36 -1.47
CA GLN A 49 -8.38 9.10 -0.24
C GLN A 49 -7.45 10.30 -0.47
N VAL A 50 -6.57 10.23 -1.47
CA VAL A 50 -5.49 11.21 -1.61
C VAL A 50 -5.65 12.17 -2.78
N HIS A 51 -6.35 11.76 -3.84
CA HIS A 51 -6.53 12.60 -5.02
C HIS A 51 -7.71 13.54 -4.80
N ARG A 52 -7.40 14.80 -4.49
CA ARG A 52 -8.42 15.79 -4.17
C ARG A 52 -8.72 16.77 -5.31
N GLY A 53 -7.91 16.77 -6.37
CA GLY A 53 -7.92 17.82 -7.34
C GLY A 53 -7.40 19.13 -6.71
N GLY A 54 -7.62 20.26 -7.36
CA GLY A 54 -7.24 21.55 -6.80
C GLY A 54 -5.73 21.70 -6.58
N TRP A 55 -5.33 22.25 -5.44
CA TRP A 55 -3.96 22.70 -5.20
C TRP A 55 -2.91 21.57 -5.15
N ASN A 56 -3.28 20.37 -4.74
CA ASN A 56 -2.32 19.27 -4.66
C ASN A 56 -2.30 18.38 -5.91
N ARG A 57 -3.07 18.73 -6.93
CA ARG A 57 -3.27 17.87 -8.09
C ARG A 57 -1.96 17.55 -8.81
N ALA A 58 -1.15 18.56 -9.08
CA ALA A 58 0.08 18.36 -9.86
C ALA A 58 1.09 17.46 -9.14
N SER A 59 1.29 17.65 -7.84
CA SER A 59 2.20 16.82 -7.06
C SER A 59 1.68 15.39 -6.91
N MET A 60 0.38 15.23 -6.74
CA MET A 60 -0.23 13.91 -6.64
C MET A 60 -0.17 13.18 -8.00
N ASP A 61 -0.46 13.86 -9.09
CA ASP A 61 -0.34 13.25 -10.43
C ASP A 61 1.09 12.77 -10.71
N ARG A 62 2.10 13.53 -10.27
CA ARG A 62 3.50 13.08 -10.36
C ARG A 62 3.76 11.84 -9.51
N ALA A 63 3.26 11.80 -8.28
CA ALA A 63 3.44 10.63 -7.41
C ALA A 63 2.77 9.40 -8.01
N LEU A 64 1.59 9.53 -8.58
CA LEU A 64 0.86 8.42 -9.20
C LEU A 64 1.60 7.84 -10.41
N LYS A 65 2.44 8.62 -11.09
CA LYS A 65 3.27 8.12 -12.19
C LYS A 65 4.36 7.15 -11.73
N ALA A 66 4.70 7.13 -10.46
CA ALA A 66 5.67 6.17 -9.90
C ALA A 66 5.03 4.80 -9.64
N VAL A 67 3.72 4.70 -9.73
CA VAL A 67 2.97 3.46 -9.49
C VAL A 67 2.94 2.63 -10.78
N ASP A 68 3.32 1.36 -10.67
CA ASP A 68 3.31 0.44 -11.81
C ASP A 68 1.93 -0.15 -12.06
N VAL A 69 1.20 -0.47 -11.00
CA VAL A 69 -0.10 -1.12 -11.08
C VAL A 69 -1.08 -0.52 -10.09
N PHE A 70 -2.28 -0.22 -10.56
CA PHE A 70 -3.41 0.10 -9.71
C PHE A 70 -4.31 -1.13 -9.60
N LEU A 71 -4.54 -1.59 -8.38
CA LEU A 71 -5.36 -2.78 -8.12
C LEU A 71 -6.79 -2.38 -7.79
N GLU A 72 -7.72 -2.85 -8.59
CA GLU A 72 -9.13 -2.71 -8.26
C GLU A 72 -9.50 -3.70 -7.17
N THR A 73 -10.27 -3.24 -6.18
CA THR A 73 -10.67 -4.07 -5.05
C THR A 73 -11.78 -5.03 -5.46
N SER A 74 -11.51 -6.33 -5.36
CA SER A 74 -12.52 -7.36 -5.60
C SER A 74 -13.44 -7.51 -4.38
N LEU A 75 -14.59 -8.16 -4.59
CA LEU A 75 -15.48 -8.50 -3.47
C LEU A 75 -14.77 -9.36 -2.43
N GLU A 76 -13.99 -10.34 -2.88
CA GLU A 76 -13.22 -11.21 -1.97
C GLU A 76 -12.26 -10.39 -1.09
N THR A 77 -11.47 -9.51 -1.70
CA THR A 77 -10.56 -8.65 -0.96
C THR A 77 -11.31 -7.73 0.02
N ALA A 78 -12.42 -7.15 -0.42
CA ALA A 78 -13.23 -6.30 0.45
C ALA A 78 -13.79 -7.08 1.66
N MET A 79 -14.23 -8.31 1.45
CA MET A 79 -14.71 -9.16 2.54
C MET A 79 -13.60 -9.53 3.52
N ARG A 80 -12.41 -9.85 3.02
CA ARG A 80 -11.25 -10.12 3.87
C ARG A 80 -10.86 -8.88 4.68
N ALA A 81 -10.87 -7.72 4.06
CA ALA A 81 -10.62 -6.45 4.76
C ALA A 81 -11.63 -6.22 5.89
N GLY A 82 -12.90 -6.50 5.65
CA GLY A 82 -13.93 -6.40 6.67
C GLY A 82 -13.68 -7.32 7.87
N VAL A 83 -13.22 -8.53 7.62
CA VAL A 83 -12.85 -9.48 8.69
C VAL A 83 -11.69 -8.92 9.53
N LEU A 84 -10.67 -8.33 8.88
CA LEU A 84 -9.54 -7.70 9.58
C LEU A 84 -10.01 -6.55 10.48
N LEU A 85 -10.92 -5.72 10.01
CA LEU A 85 -11.51 -4.66 10.83
C LEU A 85 -12.25 -5.22 12.04
N GLY A 86 -13.01 -6.29 11.85
CA GLY A 86 -13.72 -6.95 12.94
C GLY A 86 -12.79 -7.50 14.01
N ARG A 87 -11.66 -8.08 13.60
CA ARG A 87 -10.67 -8.65 14.53
C ARG A 87 -9.88 -7.59 15.27
N THR A 88 -9.53 -6.50 14.62
CA THR A 88 -8.69 -5.43 15.21
C THR A 88 -9.49 -4.33 15.88
N ARG A 89 -10.78 -4.21 15.56
CA ARG A 89 -11.65 -3.07 15.92
C ARG A 89 -11.18 -1.73 15.35
N LEU A 90 -10.28 -1.75 14.37
CA LEU A 90 -9.95 -0.58 13.58
C LEU A 90 -11.09 -0.27 12.62
N THR A 91 -11.15 0.97 12.15
CA THR A 91 -12.29 1.45 11.37
C THR A 91 -11.91 1.95 9.98
N ASP A 92 -10.62 2.07 9.67
CA ASP A 92 -10.20 2.53 8.35
C ASP A 92 -10.27 1.38 7.34
N ALA A 93 -11.32 1.38 6.54
CA ALA A 93 -11.54 0.34 5.54
C ALA A 93 -10.46 0.33 4.47
N VAL A 94 -9.89 1.49 4.12
CA VAL A 94 -8.84 1.56 3.09
C VAL A 94 -7.55 0.93 3.60
N ASP A 95 -7.16 1.17 4.85
CA ASP A 95 -6.01 0.50 5.46
C ASP A 95 -6.19 -1.02 5.47
N ALA A 96 -7.39 -1.49 5.81
CA ALA A 96 -7.68 -2.92 5.79
C ALA A 96 -7.60 -3.50 4.36
N ILE A 97 -8.04 -2.76 3.36
CA ILE A 97 -7.92 -3.17 1.95
C ILE A 97 -6.45 -3.25 1.53
N VAL A 98 -5.63 -2.28 1.94
CA VAL A 98 -4.18 -2.31 1.67
C VAL A 98 -3.57 -3.60 2.20
N VAL A 99 -3.88 -3.97 3.43
CA VAL A 99 -3.35 -5.20 4.04
C VAL A 99 -3.89 -6.44 3.35
N ALA A 100 -5.18 -6.50 3.06
CA ALA A 100 -5.79 -7.65 2.38
C ALA A 100 -5.19 -7.86 0.99
N GLU A 101 -4.94 -6.78 0.23
CA GLU A 101 -4.25 -6.86 -1.06
C GLU A 101 -2.80 -7.35 -0.91
N ALA A 102 -2.10 -6.88 0.11
CA ALA A 102 -0.71 -7.22 0.35
C ALA A 102 -0.51 -8.70 0.64
N SER A 103 -1.45 -9.33 1.32
CA SER A 103 -1.30 -10.71 1.80
C SER A 103 -1.36 -11.77 0.70
N GLY A 104 -1.67 -11.39 -0.54
CA GLY A 104 -1.75 -12.36 -1.65
C GLY A 104 -0.40 -12.78 -2.22
N ALA A 105 0.69 -12.13 -1.88
CA ALA A 105 2.04 -12.38 -2.41
C ALA A 105 3.08 -11.76 -1.49
N PRO A 106 4.38 -12.10 -1.65
CA PRO A 106 5.44 -11.42 -0.91
C PRO A 106 5.37 -9.91 -1.15
N THR A 107 5.23 -9.14 -0.09
CA THR A 107 4.92 -7.71 -0.20
C THR A 107 5.57 -6.92 0.93
N THR A 108 6.02 -5.71 0.61
CA THR A 108 6.34 -4.69 1.59
C THR A 108 5.27 -3.61 1.52
N ILE A 109 4.63 -3.30 2.64
CA ILE A 109 3.71 -2.17 2.74
C ILE A 109 4.50 -0.97 3.22
N VAL A 110 4.53 0.08 2.43
CA VAL A 110 5.13 1.36 2.82
C VAL A 110 4.02 2.24 3.39
N THR A 111 4.19 2.71 4.61
CA THR A 111 3.12 3.38 5.36
C THR A 111 3.66 4.50 6.24
N SER A 112 2.83 5.52 6.44
CA SER A 112 3.07 6.53 7.48
C SER A 112 2.44 6.16 8.83
N ASP A 113 1.69 5.05 8.88
CA ASP A 113 1.03 4.57 10.11
C ASP A 113 1.39 3.09 10.35
N PRO A 114 2.64 2.81 10.77
CA PRO A 114 3.08 1.43 10.98
C PRO A 114 2.35 0.73 12.11
N ASN A 115 1.79 1.45 13.07
CA ASN A 115 1.08 0.84 14.19
C ASN A 115 -0.24 0.20 13.74
N ASP A 116 -1.10 0.94 13.07
CA ASP A 116 -2.39 0.41 12.63
C ASP A 116 -2.22 -0.61 11.51
N ILE A 117 -1.35 -0.34 10.53
CA ILE A 117 -1.04 -1.30 9.48
C ILE A 117 -0.44 -2.58 10.09
N GLY A 118 0.48 -2.46 11.05
CA GLY A 118 1.06 -3.63 11.72
C GLY A 118 0.02 -4.47 12.46
N ARG A 119 -0.95 -3.84 13.13
CA ARG A 119 -2.04 -4.55 13.79
C ARG A 119 -2.90 -5.33 12.80
N LEU A 120 -3.20 -4.74 11.65
CA LEU A 120 -3.96 -5.42 10.60
C LEU A 120 -3.19 -6.60 10.01
N VAL A 121 -1.88 -6.43 9.77
CA VAL A 121 -1.02 -7.52 9.28
C VAL A 121 -0.98 -8.67 10.29
N ASP A 122 -0.82 -8.37 11.57
CA ASP A 122 -0.76 -9.39 12.61
C ASP A 122 -2.08 -10.16 12.76
N ALA A 123 -3.19 -9.51 12.47
CA ALA A 123 -4.52 -10.14 12.51
C ALA A 123 -4.82 -10.99 11.25
N ASP A 124 -4.04 -10.83 10.19
CA ASP A 124 -4.25 -11.52 8.93
C ASP A 124 -3.51 -12.87 8.92
N GLU A 125 -4.25 -13.97 8.88
CA GLU A 125 -3.67 -15.30 8.82
C GLU A 125 -2.83 -15.54 7.57
N ALA A 126 -3.09 -14.80 6.49
CA ALA A 126 -2.37 -14.87 5.23
C ALA A 126 -1.17 -13.91 5.16
N GLY A 127 -0.92 -13.12 6.20
CA GLY A 127 0.06 -12.04 6.19
C GLY A 127 1.52 -12.45 6.44
N ARG A 128 1.89 -13.71 6.25
CA ARG A 128 3.22 -14.24 6.61
C ARG A 128 4.37 -13.59 5.87
N ASP A 129 4.16 -13.22 4.62
CA ASP A 129 5.19 -12.64 3.75
C ASP A 129 5.00 -11.13 3.56
N VAL A 130 4.36 -10.48 4.53
CA VAL A 130 4.13 -9.04 4.49
C VAL A 130 5.05 -8.36 5.48
N TYR A 131 5.84 -7.41 4.97
CA TYR A 131 6.70 -6.56 5.78
C TYR A 131 6.15 -5.14 5.78
N VAL A 132 6.32 -4.45 6.90
CA VAL A 132 5.86 -3.07 7.06
C VAL A 132 7.07 -2.15 7.13
N GLU A 133 7.14 -1.18 6.24
CA GLU A 133 8.19 -0.17 6.19
C GLU A 133 7.58 1.20 6.47
N ALA A 134 8.06 1.86 7.52
CA ALA A 134 7.60 3.21 7.90
C ALA A 134 8.30 4.29 7.07
N VAL A 135 7.54 5.30 6.71
CA VAL A 135 8.07 6.50 6.03
C VAL A 135 7.58 7.80 6.66
#